data_883d8e0b513a9f0006a93ada31bbd2c1
#
_entry.id   883d8e0b513a9f0006a93ada31bbd2c1
#
_cell.length_a   1.000
_cell.length_b   1.000
_cell.length_c   1.000
_cell.angle_alpha   90.00
_cell.angle_beta   90.00
_cell.angle_gamma   90.00
#
_symmetry.space_group_name_H-M   'P 1'
#
loop_
_entity.id
_entity.type
_entity.pdbx_description
1 polymer ?
#
loop_
_entity_poly.entity_id
_entity_poly.type
_entity_poly.pdbx_seq_one_letter_code
_entity_poly.pdbx_strand_id
1 'polypeptide(L)'
;AMEMREGRGVGPNKDHIYLHLDHIDPKILAERLPGITESGKIFAGVDLTRQPLPVCPTVHYNMGGIPCNYHGQVVTKVGDDPEVIVPGLYAVGEAACVSVHGANRLGSNSLIDLVVFGRATGLHLKETVKPGTAHRPLPKASADLALSRLDTHRNAKAGSPTAQVRLDIQRT
;
A
#
# COMPACT_ATOMS: atom_id res chain seq x y z
N ALA A 1 -5.41 -16.14 4.36
CA ALA A 1 -4.02 -16.58 4.47
C ALA A 1 -3.86 -17.67 5.53
N MET A 2 -4.27 -17.45 6.78
CA MET A 2 -4.14 -18.44 7.88
C MET A 2 -4.72 -19.82 7.51
N GLU A 3 -5.94 -19.87 6.96
CA GLU A 3 -6.58 -21.13 6.57
C GLU A 3 -5.76 -21.94 5.55
N MET A 4 -5.15 -21.25 4.59
CA MET A 4 -4.27 -21.90 3.60
C MET A 4 -2.96 -22.38 4.27
N ARG A 5 -2.40 -21.57 5.12
CA ARG A 5 -1.16 -21.87 5.88
C ARG A 5 -1.30 -23.10 6.76
N GLU A 6 -2.45 -23.28 7.39
CA GLU A 6 -2.79 -24.42 8.24
C GLU A 6 -3.36 -25.63 7.46
N GLY A 7 -3.31 -25.60 6.14
CA GLY A 7 -3.75 -26.68 5.29
C GLY A 7 -5.26 -26.85 5.15
N ARG A 8 -6.04 -25.83 5.60
CA ARG A 8 -7.51 -25.80 5.45
C ARG A 8 -7.99 -25.05 4.20
N GLY A 9 -7.08 -24.67 3.31
CA GLY A 9 -7.42 -24.15 2.01
C GLY A 9 -8.21 -25.15 1.18
N VAL A 10 -8.81 -24.69 0.09
CA VAL A 10 -9.61 -25.49 -0.83
C VAL A 10 -8.85 -25.79 -2.11
N GLY A 11 -9.40 -26.71 -2.91
CA GLY A 11 -8.75 -27.21 -4.13
C GLY A 11 -7.68 -28.27 -3.86
N PRO A 12 -7.12 -28.87 -4.91
CA PRO A 12 -6.16 -29.98 -4.79
C PRO A 12 -4.86 -29.56 -4.09
N ASN A 13 -4.46 -28.31 -4.23
CA ASN A 13 -3.24 -27.77 -3.63
C ASN A 13 -3.48 -27.06 -2.29
N LYS A 14 -4.72 -26.89 -1.87
CA LYS A 14 -5.12 -26.15 -0.65
C LYS A 14 -4.58 -24.73 -0.60
N ASP A 15 -4.42 -24.08 -1.75
CA ASP A 15 -3.73 -22.80 -1.95
C ASP A 15 -4.68 -21.61 -2.13
N HIS A 16 -5.98 -21.80 -1.99
CA HIS A 16 -6.99 -20.75 -2.10
C HIS A 16 -8.16 -20.99 -1.15
N ILE A 17 -9.09 -20.02 -1.11
CA ILE A 17 -10.38 -20.11 -0.44
C ILE A 17 -11.48 -19.73 -1.44
N TYR A 18 -12.73 -20.01 -1.10
CA TYR A 18 -13.87 -19.62 -1.94
C TYR A 18 -14.51 -18.33 -1.45
N LEU A 19 -14.71 -17.40 -2.39
CA LEU A 19 -15.56 -16.24 -2.22
C LEU A 19 -16.93 -16.53 -2.83
N HIS A 20 -17.96 -16.66 -1.98
CA HIS A 20 -19.32 -16.92 -2.37
C HIS A 20 -20.06 -15.63 -2.74
N LEU A 21 -20.40 -15.48 -4.00
CA LEU A 21 -21.21 -14.40 -4.55
C LEU A 21 -22.50 -14.93 -5.22
N ASP A 22 -22.63 -16.24 -5.32
CA ASP A 22 -23.72 -16.98 -5.96
C ASP A 22 -25.09 -16.83 -5.26
N HIS A 23 -25.10 -16.29 -4.04
CA HIS A 23 -26.31 -15.93 -3.30
C HIS A 23 -26.82 -14.51 -3.64
N ILE A 24 -26.07 -13.71 -4.39
CA ILE A 24 -26.42 -12.34 -4.78
C ILE A 24 -27.24 -12.37 -6.08
N ASP A 25 -28.27 -11.53 -6.18
CA ASP A 25 -29.05 -11.39 -7.41
C ASP A 25 -28.13 -11.07 -8.59
N PRO A 26 -28.24 -11.83 -9.72
CA PRO A 26 -27.41 -11.62 -10.90
C PRO A 26 -27.44 -10.18 -11.45
N LYS A 27 -28.56 -9.47 -11.31
CA LYS A 27 -28.66 -8.06 -11.72
C LYS A 27 -27.79 -7.15 -10.85
N ILE A 28 -27.76 -7.41 -9.55
CA ILE A 28 -26.92 -6.68 -8.61
C ILE A 28 -25.44 -6.98 -8.89
N LEU A 29 -25.07 -8.23 -9.16
CA LEU A 29 -23.70 -8.58 -9.55
C LEU A 29 -23.27 -7.85 -10.82
N ALA A 30 -24.12 -7.83 -11.84
CA ALA A 30 -23.82 -7.14 -13.09
C ALA A 30 -23.70 -5.62 -12.93
N GLU A 31 -24.50 -5.01 -12.07
CA GLU A 31 -24.51 -3.56 -11.83
C GLU A 31 -23.37 -3.11 -10.91
N ARG A 32 -23.15 -3.84 -9.81
CA ARG A 32 -22.25 -3.42 -8.72
C ARG A 32 -20.84 -4.01 -8.80
N LEU A 33 -20.71 -5.19 -9.38
CA LEU A 33 -19.46 -5.95 -9.42
C LEU A 33 -19.12 -6.46 -10.84
N PRO A 34 -19.28 -5.62 -11.91
CA PRO A 34 -19.04 -6.09 -13.27
C PRO A 34 -17.60 -6.56 -13.48
N GLY A 35 -16.60 -5.84 -12.95
CA GLY A 35 -15.18 -6.19 -13.11
C GLY A 35 -14.80 -7.50 -12.44
N ILE A 36 -15.34 -7.80 -11.25
CA ILE A 36 -15.09 -9.09 -10.57
C ILE A 36 -15.76 -10.22 -11.34
N THR A 37 -16.98 -10.01 -11.84
CA THR A 37 -17.73 -10.99 -12.64
C THR A 37 -16.98 -11.35 -13.92
N GLU A 38 -16.49 -10.35 -14.64
CA GLU A 38 -15.70 -10.54 -15.86
C GLU A 38 -14.36 -11.21 -15.57
N SER A 39 -13.63 -10.77 -14.56
CA SER A 39 -12.36 -11.37 -14.15
C SER A 39 -12.53 -12.82 -13.72
N GLY A 40 -13.56 -13.16 -12.97
CA GLY A 40 -13.86 -14.54 -12.59
C GLY A 40 -14.10 -15.43 -13.79
N LYS A 41 -14.83 -14.94 -14.79
CA LYS A 41 -15.09 -15.68 -16.04
C LYS A 41 -13.82 -15.86 -16.88
N ILE A 42 -13.01 -14.79 -17.04
CA ILE A 42 -11.81 -14.84 -17.90
C ILE A 42 -10.68 -15.64 -17.26
N PHE A 43 -10.36 -15.41 -16.00
CA PHE A 43 -9.16 -15.95 -15.37
C PHE A 43 -9.42 -17.26 -14.60
N ALA A 44 -10.62 -17.43 -14.03
CA ALA A 44 -10.98 -18.64 -13.28
C ALA A 44 -11.96 -19.56 -14.01
N GLY A 45 -12.54 -19.13 -15.13
CA GLY A 45 -13.55 -19.91 -15.87
C GLY A 45 -14.85 -20.09 -15.09
N VAL A 46 -15.16 -19.21 -14.13
CA VAL A 46 -16.27 -19.36 -13.17
C VAL A 46 -17.40 -18.40 -13.49
N ASP A 47 -18.64 -18.92 -13.47
CA ASP A 47 -19.86 -18.12 -13.49
C ASP A 47 -20.26 -17.78 -12.04
N LEU A 48 -20.01 -16.54 -11.60
CA LEU A 48 -20.26 -16.09 -10.23
C LEU A 48 -21.74 -16.10 -9.81
N THR A 49 -22.67 -16.23 -10.76
CA THR A 49 -24.09 -16.41 -10.45
C THR A 49 -24.44 -17.82 -9.99
N ARG A 50 -23.50 -18.77 -10.12
CA ARG A 50 -23.73 -20.19 -9.89
C ARG A 50 -22.64 -20.87 -9.08
N GLN A 51 -21.47 -20.30 -9.05
CA GLN A 51 -20.26 -20.93 -8.51
C GLN A 51 -19.44 -19.93 -7.70
N PRO A 52 -18.77 -20.38 -6.63
CA PRO A 52 -17.89 -19.52 -5.87
C PRO A 52 -16.62 -19.19 -6.66
N LEU A 53 -16.07 -18.00 -6.43
CA LEU A 53 -14.80 -17.58 -7.02
C LEU A 53 -13.63 -18.10 -6.17
N PRO A 54 -12.67 -18.83 -6.75
CA PRO A 54 -11.43 -19.15 -6.05
C PRO A 54 -10.59 -17.87 -5.88
N VAL A 55 -10.21 -17.56 -4.65
CA VAL A 55 -9.42 -16.36 -4.32
C VAL A 55 -8.23 -16.71 -3.43
N CYS A 56 -7.09 -16.10 -3.70
CA CYS A 56 -5.92 -16.18 -2.85
C CYS A 56 -5.80 -14.84 -2.10
N PRO A 57 -6.08 -14.79 -0.79
CA PRO A 57 -5.95 -13.56 -0.02
C PRO A 57 -4.51 -13.06 -0.02
N THR A 58 -4.31 -11.85 -0.46
CA THR A 58 -3.02 -11.15 -0.49
C THR A 58 -3.10 -9.84 0.29
N VAL A 59 -1.95 -9.23 0.51
CA VAL A 59 -1.90 -7.90 1.13
C VAL A 59 -2.65 -6.91 0.24
N HIS A 60 -3.59 -6.18 0.83
CA HIS A 60 -4.42 -5.19 0.14
C HIS A 60 -3.99 -3.75 0.44
N TYR A 61 -3.63 -3.48 1.70
CA TYR A 61 -3.27 -2.15 2.19
C TYR A 61 -2.21 -2.28 3.28
N ASN A 62 -1.18 -1.45 3.24
CA ASN A 62 -0.15 -1.41 4.27
C ASN A 62 -0.54 -0.39 5.35
N MET A 63 -0.90 -0.88 6.53
CA MET A 63 -1.02 -0.02 7.70
C MET A 63 0.37 0.36 8.18
N GLY A 64 0.53 1.61 8.64
CA GLY A 64 1.84 2.20 8.91
C GLY A 64 2.26 3.09 7.74
N GLY A 65 3.55 3.23 7.51
CA GLY A 65 4.08 4.08 6.45
C GLY A 65 4.97 5.20 6.99
N ILE A 66 5.08 6.29 6.27
CA ILE A 66 5.89 7.45 6.65
C ILE A 66 5.19 8.20 7.78
N PRO A 67 5.75 8.30 9.00
CA PRO A 67 5.13 8.99 10.12
C PRO A 67 4.87 10.46 9.78
N CYS A 68 3.66 10.92 10.01
CA CYS A 68 3.29 12.31 9.76
C CYS A 68 2.25 12.81 10.76
N ASN A 69 2.18 14.14 10.91
CA ASN A 69 1.10 14.77 11.66
C ASN A 69 -0.15 14.97 10.77
N TYR A 70 -1.22 15.51 11.35
CA TYR A 70 -2.50 15.70 10.63
C TYR A 70 -2.43 16.75 9.49
N HIS A 71 -1.37 17.56 9.43
CA HIS A 71 -1.07 18.44 8.30
C HIS A 71 -0.28 17.76 7.19
N GLY A 72 0.00 16.47 7.32
CA GLY A 72 0.80 15.70 6.37
C GLY A 72 2.31 15.96 6.46
N GLN A 73 2.78 16.77 7.41
CA GLN A 73 4.21 17.00 7.61
C GLN A 73 4.85 15.74 8.17
N VAL A 74 5.90 15.26 7.51
CA VAL A 74 6.66 14.10 7.99
C VAL A 74 7.35 14.44 9.29
N VAL A 75 7.26 13.53 10.25
CA VAL A 75 7.92 13.62 11.56
C VAL A 75 8.96 12.53 11.73
N THR A 76 9.97 12.80 12.52
CA THR A 76 11.04 11.86 12.87
C THR A 76 11.45 12.01 14.32
N LYS A 77 12.05 10.96 14.88
CA LYS A 77 12.58 11.01 16.24
C LYS A 77 13.97 11.68 16.25
N VAL A 78 14.15 12.67 17.11
CA VAL A 78 15.45 13.29 17.39
C VAL A 78 15.65 13.34 18.91
N GLY A 79 16.62 12.60 19.41
CA GLY A 79 16.77 12.42 20.86
C GLY A 79 15.53 11.77 21.47
N ASP A 80 14.92 12.43 22.44
CA ASP A 80 13.71 11.95 23.11
C ASP A 80 12.41 12.53 22.50
N ASP A 81 12.50 13.45 21.55
CA ASP A 81 11.35 14.01 20.85
C ASP A 81 10.97 13.14 19.64
N PRO A 82 9.80 12.47 19.65
CA PRO A 82 9.36 11.61 18.57
C PRO A 82 8.71 12.35 17.38
N GLU A 83 8.43 13.65 17.51
CA GLU A 83 7.59 14.40 16.58
C GLU A 83 8.29 15.60 15.91
N VAL A 84 9.61 15.52 15.76
CA VAL A 84 10.37 16.58 15.09
C VAL A 84 10.01 16.60 13.60
N ILE A 85 9.50 17.75 13.13
CA ILE A 85 9.10 17.93 11.74
C ILE A 85 10.33 17.90 10.82
N VAL A 86 10.24 17.12 9.75
CA VAL A 86 11.21 17.14 8.65
C VAL A 86 10.80 18.25 7.66
N PRO A 87 11.53 19.38 7.60
CA PRO A 87 11.12 20.52 6.81
C PRO A 87 11.00 20.20 5.32
N GLY A 88 9.86 20.56 4.72
CA GLY A 88 9.63 20.41 3.28
C GLY A 88 9.24 18.99 2.81
N LEU A 89 9.14 18.02 3.72
CA LEU A 89 8.70 16.67 3.40
C LEU A 89 7.28 16.43 3.92
N TYR A 90 6.43 15.91 3.03
CA TYR A 90 5.01 15.62 3.32
C TYR A 90 4.67 14.21 2.87
N ALA A 91 3.75 13.57 3.59
CA ALA A 91 3.20 12.27 3.24
C ALA A 91 1.70 12.24 3.55
N VAL A 92 0.89 11.68 2.65
CA VAL A 92 -0.56 11.61 2.76
C VAL A 92 -1.07 10.29 2.18
N GLY A 93 -2.16 9.78 2.72
CA GLY A 93 -2.82 8.57 2.23
C GLY A 93 -2.06 7.30 2.56
N GLU A 94 -2.15 6.29 1.71
CA GLU A 94 -1.59 4.96 2.00
C GLU A 94 -0.09 4.94 2.29
N ALA A 95 0.68 5.85 1.70
CA ALA A 95 2.11 5.98 1.97
C ALA A 95 2.42 6.57 3.34
N ALA A 96 1.45 7.21 3.99
CA ALA A 96 1.61 7.93 5.24
C ALA A 96 1.10 7.14 6.45
N CYS A 97 1.62 7.47 7.62
CA CYS A 97 1.11 7.01 8.90
C CYS A 97 0.78 8.19 9.79
N VAL A 98 -0.48 8.61 9.76
CA VAL A 98 -1.05 9.61 10.68
C VAL A 98 -1.62 8.97 11.95
N SER A 99 -1.38 7.67 12.14
CA SER A 99 -1.73 6.86 13.32
C SER A 99 -3.23 6.67 13.59
N VAL A 100 -4.09 6.81 12.57
CA VAL A 100 -5.55 6.65 12.73
C VAL A 100 -6.07 5.24 12.49
N HIS A 101 -5.26 4.35 11.92
CA HIS A 101 -5.69 3.00 11.54
C HIS A 101 -5.23 1.90 12.51
N GLY A 102 -4.29 2.17 13.40
CA GLY A 102 -3.68 1.15 14.24
C GLY A 102 -3.03 0.04 13.41
N ALA A 103 -3.15 -1.20 13.86
CA ALA A 103 -2.60 -2.35 13.17
C ALA A 103 -3.46 -2.85 11.99
N ASN A 104 -4.73 -2.44 11.93
CA ASN A 104 -5.65 -2.84 10.86
C ASN A 104 -6.72 -1.77 10.62
N ARG A 105 -6.80 -1.34 9.37
CA ARG A 105 -7.76 -0.33 8.91
C ARG A 105 -9.19 -0.90 8.83
N LEU A 106 -10.18 -0.11 9.26
CA LEU A 106 -11.58 -0.41 8.98
C LEU A 106 -11.88 -0.33 7.48
N GLY A 107 -12.76 -1.19 7.01
CA GLY A 107 -13.19 -1.21 5.61
C GLY A 107 -13.62 0.17 5.14
N SER A 108 -13.24 0.54 3.92
CA SER A 108 -13.51 1.83 3.25
C SER A 108 -12.80 3.07 3.83
N ASN A 109 -12.19 2.99 5.00
CA ASN A 109 -11.56 4.14 5.65
C ASN A 109 -10.29 4.64 4.91
N SER A 110 -9.71 3.87 4.00
CA SER A 110 -8.59 4.38 3.19
C SER A 110 -9.00 5.57 2.31
N LEU A 111 -10.19 5.53 1.72
CA LEU A 111 -10.69 6.64 0.91
C LEU A 111 -10.96 7.89 1.75
N ILE A 112 -11.49 7.71 2.97
CA ILE A 112 -11.72 8.82 3.91
C ILE A 112 -10.37 9.44 4.32
N ASP A 113 -9.39 8.63 4.64
CA ASP A 113 -8.02 9.07 4.97
C ASP A 113 -7.43 9.93 3.83
N LEU A 114 -7.45 9.44 2.60
CA LEU A 114 -6.96 10.17 1.42
C LEU A 114 -7.62 11.54 1.28
N VAL A 115 -8.94 11.62 1.44
CA VAL A 115 -9.69 12.87 1.27
C VAL A 115 -9.45 13.83 2.43
N VAL A 116 -9.54 13.36 3.67
CA VAL A 116 -9.45 14.20 4.87
C VAL A 116 -8.04 14.78 5.03
N PHE A 117 -7.02 13.91 5.03
CA PHE A 117 -5.64 14.37 5.24
C PHE A 117 -5.05 15.01 3.98
N GLY A 118 -5.47 14.59 2.79
CA GLY A 118 -5.12 15.29 1.54
C GLY A 118 -5.61 16.72 1.54
N ARG A 119 -6.86 16.93 1.94
CA ARG A 119 -7.44 18.28 2.08
C ARG A 119 -6.74 19.10 3.17
N ALA A 120 -6.52 18.51 4.33
CA ALA A 120 -5.82 19.19 5.44
C ALA A 120 -4.42 19.66 5.04
N THR A 121 -3.66 18.77 4.41
CA THR A 121 -2.32 19.07 3.88
C THR A 121 -2.36 20.16 2.80
N GLY A 122 -3.31 20.08 1.88
CA GLY A 122 -3.48 21.10 0.84
C GLY A 122 -3.78 22.49 1.40
N LEU A 123 -4.63 22.59 2.42
CA LEU A 123 -4.92 23.85 3.12
C LEU A 123 -3.68 24.37 3.85
N HIS A 124 -2.98 23.52 4.56
CA HIS A 124 -1.74 23.87 5.24
C HIS A 124 -0.67 24.39 4.26
N LEU A 125 -0.48 23.70 3.14
CA LEU A 125 0.46 24.14 2.10
C LEU A 125 0.07 25.50 1.51
N LYS A 126 -1.22 25.75 1.25
CA LYS A 126 -1.71 27.04 0.78
C LYS A 126 -1.35 28.19 1.73
N GLU A 127 -1.36 27.95 3.03
CA GLU A 127 -1.05 28.96 4.05
C GLU A 127 0.46 29.17 4.21
N THR A 128 1.23 28.08 4.13
CA THR A 128 2.67 28.09 4.49
C THR A 128 3.60 28.27 3.30
N VAL A 129 3.25 27.78 2.13
CA VAL A 129 4.07 27.89 0.92
C VAL A 129 3.65 29.12 0.13
N LYS A 130 4.60 30.05 -0.08
CA LYS A 130 4.37 31.25 -0.88
C LYS A 130 5.02 31.11 -2.24
N PRO A 131 4.31 31.46 -3.33
CA PRO A 131 4.89 31.49 -4.67
C PRO A 131 6.16 32.36 -4.72
N GLY A 132 7.18 31.89 -5.38
CA GLY A 132 8.46 32.63 -5.51
C GLY A 132 9.40 32.55 -4.30
N THR A 133 9.03 31.80 -3.25
CA THR A 133 9.94 31.56 -2.13
C THR A 133 11.21 30.82 -2.64
N ALA A 134 12.37 31.40 -2.34
CA ALA A 134 13.63 30.77 -2.72
C ALA A 134 13.82 29.43 -2.00
N HIS A 135 14.21 28.42 -2.74
CA HIS A 135 14.58 27.13 -2.17
C HIS A 135 15.93 27.23 -1.44
N ARG A 136 16.08 26.45 -0.38
CA ARG A 136 17.39 26.29 0.25
C ARG A 136 18.36 25.67 -0.76
N PRO A 137 19.63 26.13 -0.82
CA PRO A 137 20.61 25.51 -1.68
C PRO A 137 20.81 24.06 -1.27
N LEU A 138 20.80 23.17 -2.26
CA LEU A 138 21.10 21.75 -2.02
C LEU A 138 22.57 21.60 -1.62
N PRO A 139 22.89 20.71 -0.66
CA PRO A 139 24.28 20.35 -0.39
C PRO A 139 24.94 19.83 -1.68
N LYS A 140 26.17 20.29 -1.96
CA LYS A 140 26.88 19.98 -3.22
C LYS A 140 26.98 18.49 -3.55
N ALA A 141 27.06 17.63 -2.53
CA ALA A 141 27.19 16.17 -2.69
C ALA A 141 25.84 15.41 -2.70
N SER A 142 24.68 16.07 -2.65
CA SER A 142 23.41 15.38 -2.54
C SER A 142 23.10 14.47 -3.74
N ALA A 143 23.38 14.94 -4.95
CA ALA A 143 23.19 14.17 -6.17
C ALA A 143 24.20 13.02 -6.25
N ASP A 144 25.46 13.28 -5.92
CA ASP A 144 26.54 12.29 -5.98
C ASP A 144 26.30 11.13 -5.00
N LEU A 145 25.78 11.42 -3.80
CA LEU A 145 25.43 10.39 -2.82
C LEU A 145 24.29 9.49 -3.33
N ALA A 146 23.26 10.07 -3.94
CA ALA A 146 22.14 9.30 -4.50
C ALA A 146 22.60 8.45 -5.68
N LEU A 147 23.39 9.01 -6.58
CA LEU A 147 23.96 8.32 -7.74
C LEU A 147 24.90 7.19 -7.31
N SER A 148 25.79 7.42 -6.35
CA SER A 148 26.72 6.40 -5.86
C SER A 148 26.00 5.20 -5.24
N ARG A 149 24.89 5.44 -4.51
CA ARG A 149 24.04 4.36 -3.99
C ARG A 149 23.41 3.53 -5.11
N LEU A 150 22.87 4.21 -6.12
CA LEU A 150 22.30 3.53 -7.30
C LEU A 150 23.35 2.74 -8.05
N ASP A 151 24.52 3.30 -8.27
CA ASP A 151 25.63 2.66 -8.98
C ASP A 151 26.20 1.46 -8.22
N THR A 152 26.22 1.51 -6.89
CA THR A 152 26.58 0.36 -6.06
C THR A 152 25.69 -0.84 -6.35
N HIS A 153 24.36 -0.62 -6.42
CA HIS A 153 23.43 -1.70 -6.76
C HIS A 153 23.48 -2.11 -8.23
N ARG A 154 23.58 -1.13 -9.14
CA ARG A 154 23.64 -1.38 -10.59
C ARG A 154 24.88 -2.20 -10.99
N ASN A 155 26.00 -1.95 -10.34
CA ASN A 155 27.29 -2.57 -10.65
C ASN A 155 27.68 -3.69 -9.67
N ALA A 156 26.77 -4.12 -8.82
CA ALA A 156 27.02 -5.23 -7.90
C ALA A 156 27.34 -6.52 -8.68
N LYS A 157 28.54 -7.08 -8.43
CA LYS A 157 29.03 -8.28 -9.10
C LYS A 157 28.71 -9.56 -8.32
N ALA A 158 28.23 -9.44 -7.08
CA ALA A 158 27.89 -10.54 -6.21
C ALA A 158 26.65 -10.19 -5.37
N GLY A 159 25.90 -11.20 -4.98
CA GLY A 159 24.69 -11.09 -4.18
C GLY A 159 23.73 -12.24 -4.48
N SER A 160 22.69 -12.37 -3.67
CA SER A 160 21.63 -13.33 -3.95
C SER A 160 20.79 -12.84 -5.14
N PRO A 161 20.46 -13.71 -6.12
CA PRO A 161 19.55 -13.37 -7.19
C PRO A 161 18.21 -12.86 -6.62
N THR A 162 17.69 -11.74 -7.14
CA THR A 162 16.43 -11.17 -6.66
C THR A 162 15.26 -12.14 -6.74
N ALA A 163 15.24 -13.01 -7.73
CA ALA A 163 14.25 -14.08 -7.87
C ALA A 163 14.33 -15.07 -6.69
N GLN A 164 15.54 -15.42 -6.24
CA GLN A 164 15.71 -16.32 -5.10
C GLN A 164 15.27 -15.66 -3.80
N VAL A 165 15.67 -14.41 -3.55
CA VAL A 165 15.23 -13.65 -2.37
C VAL A 165 13.71 -13.56 -2.31
N ARG A 166 13.06 -13.29 -3.46
CA ARG A 166 11.60 -13.25 -3.54
C ARG A 166 10.96 -14.59 -3.20
N LEU A 167 11.49 -15.70 -3.72
CA LEU A 167 10.99 -17.04 -3.41
C LEU A 167 11.16 -17.38 -1.94
N ASP A 168 12.28 -17.01 -1.35
CA ASP A 168 12.55 -17.27 0.08
C ASP A 168 11.57 -16.50 0.97
N ILE A 169 11.30 -15.22 0.67
CA ILE A 169 10.28 -14.42 1.37
C ILE A 169 8.87 -15.04 1.23
N GLN A 170 8.54 -15.60 0.06
CA GLN A 170 7.23 -16.23 -0.16
C GLN A 170 7.05 -17.56 0.57
N ARG A 171 8.13 -18.23 0.94
CA ARG A 171 8.13 -19.53 1.64
C ARG A 171 8.16 -19.39 3.17
N THR A 172 8.51 -18.22 3.68
CA THR A 172 8.52 -17.89 5.11
C THR A 172 7.14 -17.46 5.58
#